data_bc403959a0f0bad4968e2c1d561fd9c6
#
_entry.id   bc403959a0f0bad4968e2c1d561fd9c6
#
_cell.length_a   1.000
_cell.length_b   1.000
_cell.length_c   1.000
_cell.angle_alpha   90.00
_cell.angle_beta   90.00
_cell.angle_gamma   90.00
#
_symmetry.space_group_name_H-M   'P 1'
#
loop_
_entity.id
_entity.type
_entity.pdbx_description
1 polymer ?
#
loop_
_entity_poly.entity_id
_entity_poly.type
_entity_poly.pdbx_seq_one_letter_code
_entity_poly.pdbx_strand_id
1 'polypeptide(L)'
;MTVRHLSEFLPKAFHDTWKAAINPNILHVVEKGGRGSGKSSDIAHILIQLIMRYPINAVAIRFVDNTIELSVFEQLKWAIEEQNVSTYFRINKSPMKITYTPRGNYIAFRGAQNPERIKSLKDSRFPFAMAWIEELAEFKKEEDVTTITNSLLRGELADGLFYKFFYSYNPPKRKQSWVNKKYETSFHPANTFVHHSTYRNNPYIAKAFIEEAESVRGRNLRRYEWEYLGKAIGSGIVPFDNLRVETGCITDDMITNFDNIRNGLDFGYATDPLAFVRWHYDKKKNGIYAIDEIYGVKISNREFAKLAREKGYQSDRINADSAEPKSIAELRNEHFMTSVYGVKKGPDSVEYGEGWLDDLDFICIDPLRTPNIAREFENIDYQVDKDGDPKPRLEDKDNHTIDATRYAFADDMYVRKDLKERMNVAKFFFG
;
A
#
# COMPACT_ATOMS: atom_id res chain seq x y z
N MET A 1 0.15 13.39 47.64
CA MET A 1 -0.03 12.81 46.30
C MET A 1 1.30 12.23 45.88
N THR A 2 1.33 10.94 45.58
CA THR A 2 2.56 10.30 45.08
C THR A 2 2.79 10.81 43.65
N VAL A 3 3.94 11.45 43.41
CA VAL A 3 4.34 11.87 42.04
C VAL A 3 4.64 10.61 41.26
N ARG A 4 3.85 10.35 40.22
CA ARG A 4 4.06 9.24 39.31
C ARG A 4 4.89 9.74 38.11
N HIS A 5 5.89 8.96 37.73
CA HIS A 5 6.70 9.29 36.56
C HIS A 5 6.02 8.86 35.26
N LEU A 6 6.19 9.62 34.19
CA LEU A 6 5.63 9.29 32.87
C LEU A 6 6.05 7.88 32.40
N SER A 7 7.26 7.45 32.74
CA SER A 7 7.76 6.10 32.48
C SER A 7 6.95 4.95 33.11
N GLU A 8 6.05 5.26 34.06
CA GLU A 8 5.14 4.28 34.63
C GLU A 8 3.91 4.00 33.74
N PHE A 9 3.62 4.92 32.81
CA PHE A 9 2.50 4.84 31.88
C PHE A 9 2.95 4.49 30.45
N LEU A 10 4.20 4.88 30.11
CA LEU A 10 4.76 4.61 28.77
C LEU A 10 5.58 3.33 28.80
N PRO A 11 5.21 2.29 28.05
CA PRO A 11 6.07 1.12 27.84
C PRO A 11 7.45 1.52 27.31
N LYS A 12 8.48 0.77 27.67
CA LYS A 12 9.88 1.07 27.26
C LYS A 12 10.04 1.28 25.76
N ALA A 13 9.27 0.55 24.95
CA ALA A 13 9.29 0.69 23.49
C ALA A 13 8.98 2.11 23.00
N PHE A 14 8.23 2.91 23.77
CA PHE A 14 7.81 4.26 23.41
C PHE A 14 8.63 5.37 24.10
N HIS A 15 9.68 5.05 24.83
CA HIS A 15 10.51 6.08 25.46
C HIS A 15 11.19 6.99 24.43
N ASP A 16 11.54 6.49 23.27
CA ASP A 16 12.13 7.31 22.21
C ASP A 16 11.07 8.20 21.55
N THR A 17 9.81 7.77 21.48
CA THR A 17 8.67 8.61 21.09
C THR A 17 8.52 9.81 22.00
N TRP A 18 8.63 9.60 23.32
CA TRP A 18 8.62 10.72 24.28
C TRP A 18 9.79 11.70 24.05
N LYS A 19 11.01 11.17 23.82
CA LYS A 19 12.16 12.03 23.51
C LYS A 19 11.95 12.83 22.23
N ALA A 20 11.39 12.22 21.20
CA ALA A 20 11.03 12.88 19.95
C ALA A 20 9.92 13.93 20.16
N ALA A 21 8.93 13.62 21.01
CA ALA A 21 7.82 14.52 21.32
C ALA A 21 8.26 15.82 21.99
N ILE A 22 9.29 15.80 22.85
CA ILE A 22 9.82 16.99 23.52
C ILE A 22 11.00 17.66 22.81
N ASN A 23 11.51 17.05 21.72
CA ASN A 23 12.61 17.62 20.93
C ASN A 23 12.07 18.67 19.95
N PRO A 24 12.42 19.97 20.06
CA PRO A 24 11.90 21.01 19.18
C PRO A 24 12.31 20.83 17.70
N ASN A 25 13.39 20.10 17.41
CA ASN A 25 13.87 19.85 16.06
C ASN A 25 13.05 18.76 15.33
N ILE A 26 12.27 17.96 16.05
CA ILE A 26 11.36 16.96 15.47
C ILE A 26 9.98 17.58 15.36
N LEU A 27 9.49 17.76 14.14
CA LEU A 27 8.18 18.30 13.86
C LEU A 27 7.10 17.19 13.78
N HIS A 28 7.44 16.08 13.16
CA HIS A 28 6.53 14.96 12.89
C HIS A 28 6.93 13.74 13.71
N VAL A 29 6.00 13.22 14.51
CA VAL A 29 6.13 12.00 15.29
C VAL A 29 5.11 10.98 14.79
N VAL A 30 5.57 9.91 14.19
CA VAL A 30 4.75 8.90 13.52
C VAL A 30 4.81 7.59 14.27
N GLU A 31 3.67 7.14 14.78
CA GLU A 31 3.46 5.84 15.41
C GLU A 31 2.72 4.92 14.46
N LYS A 32 3.42 3.95 13.86
CA LYS A 32 2.82 2.93 13.01
C LYS A 32 2.94 1.55 13.64
N GLY A 33 2.07 0.62 13.27
CA GLY A 33 2.19 -0.75 13.77
C GLY A 33 0.88 -1.53 13.77
N GLY A 34 0.95 -2.77 14.27
CA GLY A 34 -0.18 -3.69 14.30
C GLY A 34 -1.25 -3.33 15.33
N ARG A 35 -2.35 -4.09 15.31
CA ARG A 35 -3.40 -4.00 16.34
C ARG A 35 -2.84 -4.35 17.70
N GLY A 36 -3.38 -3.70 18.74
CA GLY A 36 -3.00 -3.95 20.12
C GLY A 36 -1.62 -3.47 20.52
N SER A 37 -0.91 -2.71 19.66
CA SER A 37 0.46 -2.26 19.93
C SER A 37 0.58 -1.13 20.95
N GLY A 38 -0.52 -0.40 21.27
CA GLY A 38 -0.52 0.68 22.24
C GLY A 38 -0.28 2.09 21.69
N LYS A 39 -0.12 2.27 20.37
CA LYS A 39 0.17 3.56 19.70
C LYS A 39 -0.70 4.73 20.16
N SER A 40 -2.03 4.57 20.08
CA SER A 40 -2.97 5.63 20.41
C SER A 40 -2.97 5.93 21.91
N SER A 41 -2.80 4.92 22.77
CA SER A 41 -2.67 5.08 24.22
C SER A 41 -1.43 5.89 24.56
N ASP A 42 -0.34 5.63 23.88
CA ASP A 42 0.94 6.27 24.09
C ASP A 42 0.92 7.75 23.69
N ILE A 43 0.41 8.06 22.49
CA ILE A 43 0.22 9.45 22.04
C ILE A 43 -0.73 10.19 22.99
N ALA A 44 -1.80 9.54 23.47
CA ALA A 44 -2.72 10.17 24.41
C ALA A 44 -2.00 10.57 25.72
N HIS A 45 -1.22 9.67 26.30
CA HIS A 45 -0.40 9.98 27.48
C HIS A 45 0.55 11.13 27.25
N ILE A 46 1.27 11.11 26.14
CA ILE A 46 2.21 12.16 25.75
C ILE A 46 1.48 13.50 25.59
N LEU A 47 0.37 13.54 24.89
CA LEU A 47 -0.36 14.77 24.61
C LEU A 47 -0.91 15.43 25.89
N ILE A 48 -1.41 14.64 26.86
CA ILE A 48 -1.83 15.14 28.17
C ILE A 48 -0.66 15.79 28.90
N GLN A 49 0.52 15.18 28.91
CA GLN A 49 1.71 15.74 29.54
C GLN A 49 2.15 17.05 28.87
N LEU A 50 2.10 17.12 27.53
CA LEU A 50 2.49 18.32 26.80
C LEU A 50 1.52 19.48 27.05
N ILE A 51 0.20 19.23 27.11
CA ILE A 51 -0.81 20.24 27.49
C ILE A 51 -0.61 20.76 28.90
N MET A 52 -0.21 19.92 29.84
CA MET A 52 0.10 20.32 31.21
C MET A 52 1.41 21.13 31.28
N ARG A 53 2.38 20.77 30.45
CA ARG A 53 3.73 21.37 30.48
C ARG A 53 3.81 22.73 29.78
N TYR A 54 3.15 22.85 28.61
CA TYR A 54 3.31 24.01 27.72
C TYR A 54 2.04 24.84 27.61
N PRO A 55 2.12 26.19 27.50
CA PRO A 55 0.98 27.09 27.32
C PRO A 55 0.55 27.11 25.82
N ILE A 56 0.06 25.97 25.35
CA ILE A 56 -0.39 25.75 23.97
C ILE A 56 -1.74 25.05 23.95
N ASN A 57 -2.46 25.20 22.87
CA ASN A 57 -3.61 24.36 22.54
C ASN A 57 -3.20 23.21 21.60
N ALA A 58 -3.97 22.15 21.63
CA ALA A 58 -3.84 21.03 20.71
C ALA A 58 -5.17 20.75 19.99
N VAL A 59 -5.10 20.04 18.88
CA VAL A 59 -6.25 19.51 18.18
C VAL A 59 -6.07 18.02 17.90
N ALA A 60 -7.07 17.21 18.29
CA ALA A 60 -7.16 15.81 17.91
C ALA A 60 -8.09 15.67 16.70
N ILE A 61 -7.63 14.95 15.68
CA ILE A 61 -8.25 14.90 14.36
C ILE A 61 -8.47 13.45 13.95
N ARG A 62 -9.68 13.15 13.48
CA ARG A 62 -10.02 11.95 12.71
C ARG A 62 -10.51 12.34 11.34
N PHE A 63 -10.42 11.43 10.36
CA PHE A 63 -10.99 11.70 9.05
C PHE A 63 -12.52 11.88 9.16
N VAL A 64 -13.22 10.99 9.87
CA VAL A 64 -14.68 10.98 10.02
C VAL A 64 -15.11 11.58 11.36
N ASP A 65 -15.96 12.63 11.33
CA ASP A 65 -16.48 13.34 12.52
C ASP A 65 -17.13 12.40 13.54
N ASN A 66 -17.99 11.48 13.10
CA ASN A 66 -18.80 10.62 13.98
C ASN A 66 -17.95 9.65 14.82
N THR A 67 -16.71 9.40 14.45
CA THR A 67 -15.84 8.45 15.14
C THR A 67 -15.02 9.09 16.26
N ILE A 68 -14.98 10.41 16.33
CA ILE A 68 -14.15 11.17 17.27
C ILE A 68 -14.50 10.86 18.73
N GLU A 69 -15.79 10.86 19.07
CA GLU A 69 -16.23 10.67 20.46
C GLU A 69 -15.81 9.29 21.01
N LEU A 70 -16.00 8.25 20.21
CA LEU A 70 -15.71 6.87 20.62
C LEU A 70 -14.22 6.46 20.43
N SER A 71 -13.39 7.34 19.88
CA SER A 71 -11.96 7.09 19.67
C SER A 71 -11.07 8.08 20.45
N VAL A 72 -10.53 9.11 19.76
CA VAL A 72 -9.54 10.03 20.36
C VAL A 72 -10.05 10.76 21.62
N PHE A 73 -11.35 11.05 21.71
CA PHE A 73 -11.90 11.72 22.85
C PHE A 73 -11.91 10.80 24.10
N GLU A 74 -12.43 9.59 23.98
CA GLU A 74 -12.42 8.61 25.08
C GLU A 74 -10.97 8.16 25.39
N GLN A 75 -10.09 8.06 24.39
CA GLN A 75 -8.68 7.72 24.60
C GLN A 75 -7.96 8.77 25.46
N LEU A 76 -8.21 10.06 25.22
CA LEU A 76 -7.63 11.15 26.01
C LEU A 76 -8.24 11.22 27.43
N LYS A 77 -9.52 10.94 27.59
CA LYS A 77 -10.14 10.82 28.91
C LYS A 77 -9.52 9.69 29.72
N TRP A 78 -9.39 8.52 29.10
CA TRP A 78 -8.73 7.38 29.74
C TRP A 78 -7.29 7.74 30.17
N ALA A 79 -6.51 8.42 29.33
CA ALA A 79 -5.15 8.83 29.67
C ALA A 79 -5.08 9.82 30.83
N ILE A 80 -6.08 10.71 30.99
CA ILE A 80 -6.22 11.63 32.14
C ILE A 80 -6.50 10.83 33.45
N GLU A 81 -7.36 9.84 33.37
CA GLU A 81 -7.72 8.98 34.50
C GLU A 81 -6.52 8.12 34.95
N GLU A 82 -5.87 7.44 34.00
CA GLU A 82 -4.68 6.60 34.25
C GLU A 82 -3.54 7.39 34.88
N GLN A 83 -3.31 8.63 34.42
CA GLN A 83 -2.30 9.50 35.01
C GLN A 83 -2.69 10.10 36.34
N ASN A 84 -3.93 9.86 36.78
CA ASN A 84 -4.50 10.37 38.06
C ASN A 84 -4.46 11.92 38.14
N VAL A 85 -4.74 12.58 37.01
CA VAL A 85 -4.75 14.07 36.89
C VAL A 85 -6.13 14.65 36.60
N SER A 86 -7.19 13.87 36.75
CA SER A 86 -8.58 14.24 36.44
C SER A 86 -9.03 15.56 37.10
N THR A 87 -8.54 15.85 38.31
CA THR A 87 -8.88 17.07 39.04
C THR A 87 -8.38 18.37 38.33
N TYR A 88 -7.42 18.24 37.45
CA TYR A 88 -6.88 19.37 36.66
C TYR A 88 -7.52 19.55 35.29
N PHE A 89 -8.49 18.69 34.94
CA PHE A 89 -9.13 18.73 33.65
C PHE A 89 -10.63 18.88 33.72
N ARG A 90 -11.18 19.73 32.86
CA ARG A 90 -12.62 19.84 32.64
C ARG A 90 -12.91 19.28 31.24
N ILE A 91 -13.83 18.31 31.20
CA ILE A 91 -14.20 17.57 30.00
C ILE A 91 -15.59 17.96 29.58
N ASN A 92 -15.75 18.54 28.38
CA ASN A 92 -17.00 18.93 27.78
C ASN A 92 -17.28 18.07 26.54
N LYS A 93 -18.52 17.55 26.42
CA LYS A 93 -18.95 16.80 25.23
C LYS A 93 -19.50 17.69 24.11
N SER A 94 -20.13 18.80 24.47
CA SER A 94 -20.71 19.74 23.48
C SER A 94 -20.39 21.19 23.84
N PRO A 95 -19.55 21.90 23.09
CA PRO A 95 -18.63 21.34 22.10
C PRO A 95 -17.59 20.42 22.73
N MET A 96 -17.16 19.37 22.01
CA MET A 96 -16.10 18.47 22.49
C MET A 96 -14.81 19.24 22.76
N LYS A 97 -14.39 19.24 24.02
CA LYS A 97 -13.24 20.00 24.50
C LYS A 97 -12.71 19.44 25.82
N ILE A 98 -11.41 19.27 25.93
CA ILE A 98 -10.72 18.90 27.16
C ILE A 98 -9.86 20.07 27.57
N THR A 99 -10.17 20.72 28.70
CA THR A 99 -9.48 21.93 29.18
C THR A 99 -8.63 21.63 30.39
N TYR A 100 -7.35 21.98 30.35
CA TYR A 100 -6.46 21.99 31.51
C TYR A 100 -6.79 23.23 32.35
N THR A 101 -7.49 23.03 33.48
CA THR A 101 -8.09 24.11 34.27
C THR A 101 -7.09 25.06 34.92
N PRO A 102 -5.87 24.64 35.36
CA PRO A 102 -4.94 25.56 36.02
C PRO A 102 -4.46 26.70 35.09
N ARG A 103 -4.49 26.50 33.75
CA ARG A 103 -4.04 27.50 32.78
C ARG A 103 -5.15 27.93 31.83
N GLY A 104 -6.04 27.05 31.50
CA GLY A 104 -7.17 27.27 30.58
C GLY A 104 -6.88 26.91 29.13
N ASN A 105 -5.68 26.40 28.80
CA ASN A 105 -5.39 25.81 27.52
C ASN A 105 -6.11 24.45 27.34
N TYR A 106 -6.27 23.99 26.08
CA TYR A 106 -7.17 22.89 25.84
C TYR A 106 -6.83 22.07 24.59
N ILE A 107 -7.47 20.89 24.52
CA ILE A 107 -7.51 20.05 23.34
C ILE A 107 -8.87 20.22 22.67
N ALA A 108 -8.89 20.61 21.40
CA ALA A 108 -10.07 20.63 20.54
C ALA A 108 -10.17 19.34 19.72
N PHE A 109 -11.37 19.07 19.19
CA PHE A 109 -11.63 17.87 18.37
C PHE A 109 -12.25 18.28 17.03
N ARG A 110 -11.78 17.72 15.93
CA ARG A 110 -12.24 18.04 14.59
C ARG A 110 -12.20 16.83 13.67
N GLY A 111 -13.24 16.68 12.82
CA GLY A 111 -13.18 15.82 11.67
C GLY A 111 -12.54 16.49 10.48
N ALA A 112 -11.92 15.73 9.63
CA ALA A 112 -11.17 16.21 8.48
C ALA A 112 -11.84 15.91 7.13
N GLN A 113 -13.09 15.45 7.10
CA GLN A 113 -13.86 15.31 5.84
C GLN A 113 -13.93 16.63 5.05
N ASN A 114 -13.83 17.75 5.76
CA ASN A 114 -13.65 19.07 5.17
C ASN A 114 -12.42 19.76 5.81
N PRO A 115 -11.22 19.63 5.23
CA PRO A 115 -9.98 20.18 5.79
C PRO A 115 -10.02 21.69 6.02
N GLU A 116 -10.88 22.42 5.30
CA GLU A 116 -11.04 23.87 5.44
C GLU A 116 -11.55 24.29 6.83
N ARG A 117 -12.34 23.45 7.50
CA ARG A 117 -12.81 23.70 8.87
C ARG A 117 -11.69 23.77 9.89
N ILE A 118 -10.56 23.13 9.61
CA ILE A 118 -9.39 23.16 10.48
C ILE A 118 -8.62 24.47 10.34
N LYS A 119 -8.70 25.10 9.14
CA LYS A 119 -8.11 26.42 8.87
C LYS A 119 -8.67 27.54 9.79
N SER A 120 -9.84 27.35 10.38
CA SER A 120 -10.49 28.34 11.26
C SER A 120 -10.07 28.24 12.74
N LEU A 121 -9.26 27.26 13.13
CA LEU A 121 -8.80 27.13 14.50
C LEU A 121 -7.89 28.29 14.91
N LYS A 122 -8.41 29.14 15.79
CA LYS A 122 -7.68 30.27 16.38
C LYS A 122 -8.05 30.41 17.84
N ASP A 123 -7.12 30.77 18.67
CA ASP A 123 -7.32 31.16 20.06
C ASP A 123 -6.42 32.36 20.35
N SER A 124 -6.95 33.36 21.06
CA SER A 124 -6.24 34.60 21.36
C SER A 124 -5.22 34.49 22.48
N ARG A 125 -5.32 33.43 23.31
CA ARG A 125 -4.46 33.25 24.48
C ARG A 125 -3.39 32.22 24.26
N PHE A 126 -3.71 31.11 23.60
CA PHE A 126 -2.81 29.99 23.42
C PHE A 126 -2.79 29.54 21.95
N PRO A 127 -1.61 29.46 21.30
CA PRO A 127 -1.51 28.99 19.93
C PRO A 127 -1.87 27.51 19.83
N PHE A 128 -2.50 27.12 18.71
CA PHE A 128 -2.63 25.71 18.34
C PHE A 128 -1.29 25.23 17.79
N ALA A 129 -0.45 24.70 18.65
CA ALA A 129 0.90 24.26 18.29
C ALA A 129 1.04 22.74 18.16
N MET A 130 0.03 21.98 18.59
CA MET A 130 0.07 20.51 18.51
C MET A 130 -1.17 19.95 17.85
N ALA A 131 -0.98 18.89 17.04
CA ALA A 131 -2.08 18.12 16.48
C ALA A 131 -1.79 16.62 16.61
N TRP A 132 -2.84 15.84 16.85
CA TRP A 132 -2.83 14.40 16.72
C TRP A 132 -3.81 13.98 15.63
N ILE A 133 -3.29 13.40 14.54
CA ILE A 133 -4.06 12.84 13.44
C ILE A 133 -4.09 11.32 13.65
N GLU A 134 -5.22 10.82 14.14
CA GLU A 134 -5.43 9.40 14.37
C GLU A 134 -5.98 8.72 13.13
N GLU A 135 -5.60 7.46 12.93
CA GLU A 135 -5.90 6.65 11.74
C GLU A 135 -5.49 7.37 10.45
N LEU A 136 -4.22 7.79 10.40
CA LEU A 136 -3.66 8.52 9.25
C LEU A 136 -3.95 7.86 7.91
N ALA A 137 -4.07 6.54 7.88
CA ALA A 137 -4.36 5.75 6.68
C ALA A 137 -5.79 5.95 6.14
N GLU A 138 -6.71 6.54 6.90
CA GLU A 138 -8.05 6.91 6.42
C GLU A 138 -8.02 8.12 5.45
N PHE A 139 -6.95 8.90 5.49
CA PHE A 139 -6.75 10.02 4.56
C PHE A 139 -6.28 9.47 3.21
N LYS A 140 -7.09 9.71 2.17
CA LYS A 140 -6.82 9.16 0.83
C LYS A 140 -5.61 9.82 0.16
N LYS A 141 -5.29 11.08 0.51
CA LYS A 141 -4.21 11.86 -0.10
C LYS A 141 -3.32 12.51 0.95
N GLU A 142 -2.02 12.55 0.67
CA GLU A 142 -1.04 13.25 1.50
C GLU A 142 -1.31 14.75 1.55
N GLU A 143 -1.81 15.33 0.47
CA GLU A 143 -2.13 16.77 0.34
C GLU A 143 -3.16 17.23 1.37
N ASP A 144 -4.14 16.38 1.73
CA ASP A 144 -5.15 16.72 2.74
C ASP A 144 -4.48 16.91 4.12
N VAL A 145 -3.60 16.01 4.48
CA VAL A 145 -2.82 16.07 5.74
C VAL A 145 -1.88 17.26 5.74
N THR A 146 -1.19 17.50 4.62
CA THR A 146 -0.30 18.66 4.45
C THR A 146 -1.08 19.98 4.57
N THR A 147 -2.27 20.05 4.01
CA THR A 147 -3.16 21.21 4.15
C THR A 147 -3.52 21.48 5.62
N ILE A 148 -3.81 20.43 6.39
CA ILE A 148 -4.09 20.52 7.83
C ILE A 148 -2.86 21.05 8.58
N THR A 149 -1.72 20.41 8.41
CA THR A 149 -0.49 20.78 9.14
C THR A 149 -0.02 22.19 8.80
N ASN A 150 -0.02 22.56 7.52
CA ASN A 150 0.31 23.92 7.08
C ASN A 150 -0.68 24.97 7.62
N SER A 151 -1.95 24.60 7.82
CA SER A 151 -2.92 25.52 8.39
C SER A 151 -2.70 25.81 9.88
N LEU A 152 -1.96 24.96 10.59
CA LEU A 152 -1.57 25.14 11.99
C LEU A 152 -0.22 25.88 12.14
N LEU A 153 0.68 25.76 11.17
CA LEU A 153 2.00 26.42 11.12
C LEU A 153 1.87 27.92 10.73
N ARG A 154 1.17 28.73 11.53
CA ARG A 154 0.75 30.08 11.10
C ARG A 154 1.50 31.25 11.74
N GLY A 155 2.51 31.01 12.50
CA GLY A 155 3.24 32.12 13.12
C GLY A 155 4.42 31.65 13.95
N GLU A 156 5.22 32.61 14.37
CA GLU A 156 6.27 32.32 15.33
C GLU A 156 5.67 32.04 16.71
N LEU A 157 6.17 31.04 17.38
CA LEU A 157 5.80 30.72 18.75
C LEU A 157 6.73 31.47 19.72
N ALA A 158 6.25 31.70 20.94
CA ALA A 158 7.10 32.26 22.00
C ALA A 158 8.28 31.32 22.32
N ASP A 159 9.35 31.90 22.87
CA ASP A 159 10.55 31.15 23.24
C ASP A 159 10.22 29.90 24.07
N GLY A 160 10.86 28.81 23.74
CA GLY A 160 10.65 27.51 24.37
C GLY A 160 9.40 26.74 23.96
N LEU A 161 8.56 27.29 23.06
CA LEU A 161 7.46 26.58 22.45
C LEU A 161 7.85 26.08 21.06
N PHE A 162 7.22 25.02 20.61
CA PHE A 162 7.45 24.40 19.31
C PHE A 162 6.20 23.73 18.77
N TYR A 163 6.15 23.59 17.45
CA TYR A 163 5.10 22.81 16.79
C TYR A 163 5.39 21.32 16.88
N LYS A 164 4.31 20.51 17.00
CA LYS A 164 4.40 19.04 17.03
C LYS A 164 3.17 18.39 16.43
N PHE A 165 3.39 17.51 15.46
CA PHE A 165 2.34 16.71 14.81
C PHE A 165 2.54 15.24 15.10
N PHE A 166 1.55 14.62 15.73
CA PHE A 166 1.50 13.20 16.00
C PHE A 166 0.62 12.51 14.98
N TYR A 167 1.04 11.36 14.54
CA TYR A 167 0.30 10.52 13.61
C TYR A 167 0.25 9.09 14.15
N SER A 168 -0.92 8.47 14.15
CA SER A 168 -1.08 7.05 14.48
C SER A 168 -1.84 6.33 13.39
N TYR A 169 -1.36 5.15 12.97
CA TYR A 169 -2.06 4.34 12.00
C TYR A 169 -1.59 2.87 12.00
N ASN A 170 -2.46 2.00 11.51
CA ASN A 170 -2.10 0.65 11.11
C ASN A 170 -1.74 0.69 9.62
N PRO A 171 -0.55 0.21 9.20
CA PRO A 171 -0.18 0.20 7.80
C PRO A 171 -1.25 -0.49 6.94
N PRO A 172 -1.76 0.17 5.89
CA PRO A 172 -2.60 -0.49 4.91
C PRO A 172 -1.88 -1.69 4.31
N LYS A 173 -2.64 -2.71 3.90
CA LYS A 173 -2.05 -3.87 3.22
C LYS A 173 -1.28 -3.43 1.98
N ARG A 174 -1.85 -2.51 1.22
CA ARG A 174 -1.32 -2.00 -0.05
C ARG A 174 0.00 -1.25 0.15
N LYS A 175 1.11 -1.77 -0.39
CA LYS A 175 2.43 -1.11 -0.35
C LYS A 175 2.40 0.26 -1.01
N GLN A 176 1.60 0.42 -2.08
CA GLN A 176 1.47 1.66 -2.85
C GLN A 176 0.65 2.75 -2.16
N SER A 177 0.01 2.46 -1.02
CA SER A 177 -0.63 3.49 -0.20
C SER A 177 0.37 4.61 0.12
N TRP A 178 -0.06 5.86 0.04
CA TRP A 178 0.81 7.02 0.26
C TRP A 178 1.49 6.99 1.64
N VAL A 179 0.82 6.52 2.69
CA VAL A 179 1.40 6.39 4.04
C VAL A 179 2.52 5.35 4.06
N ASN A 180 2.37 4.23 3.35
CA ASN A 180 3.40 3.22 3.25
C ASN A 180 4.58 3.73 2.41
N LYS A 181 4.33 4.33 1.25
CA LYS A 181 5.39 4.96 0.44
C LYS A 181 6.21 5.97 1.24
N LYS A 182 5.56 6.75 2.11
CA LYS A 182 6.20 7.79 2.89
C LYS A 182 6.94 7.26 4.12
N TYR A 183 6.39 6.25 4.82
CA TYR A 183 6.87 5.86 6.15
C TYR A 183 7.39 4.43 6.27
N GLU A 184 7.34 3.60 5.18
CA GLU A 184 7.99 2.28 5.14
C GLU A 184 9.44 2.35 4.58
N THR A 185 9.93 3.54 4.29
CA THR A 185 11.30 3.77 3.83
C THR A 185 12.29 3.72 4.99
N SER A 186 13.55 3.38 4.71
CA SER A 186 14.65 3.41 5.68
C SER A 186 15.19 4.83 5.93
N PHE A 187 14.77 5.80 5.13
CA PHE A 187 15.24 7.19 5.23
C PHE A 187 14.07 8.15 5.41
N HIS A 188 14.13 8.95 6.48
CA HIS A 188 13.14 9.98 6.80
C HIS A 188 13.83 11.34 6.91
N PRO A 189 13.12 12.46 6.64
CA PRO A 189 13.62 13.79 6.89
C PRO A 189 14.07 13.97 8.36
N ALA A 190 15.09 14.80 8.60
CA ALA A 190 15.66 15.02 9.94
C ALA A 190 14.65 15.51 10.99
N ASN A 191 13.54 16.15 10.55
CA ASN A 191 12.45 16.62 11.41
C ASN A 191 11.33 15.58 11.62
N THR A 192 11.53 14.34 11.21
CA THR A 192 10.51 13.27 11.27
C THR A 192 11.06 12.07 12.03
N PHE A 193 10.36 11.68 13.09
CA PHE A 193 10.60 10.47 13.85
C PHE A 193 9.52 9.45 13.50
N VAL A 194 9.92 8.23 13.15
CA VAL A 194 9.00 7.13 12.82
C VAL A 194 9.29 5.97 13.76
N HIS A 195 8.28 5.54 14.50
CA HIS A 195 8.35 4.38 15.38
C HIS A 195 7.38 3.29 14.89
N HIS A 196 7.84 2.06 14.90
CA HIS A 196 7.04 0.88 14.58
C HIS A 196 6.86 0.02 15.82
N SER A 197 5.60 -0.28 16.16
CA SER A 197 5.26 -1.10 17.32
C SER A 197 4.32 -2.25 16.97
N THR A 198 4.38 -3.31 17.76
CA THR A 198 3.51 -4.48 17.64
C THR A 198 2.86 -4.77 19.01
N TYR A 199 1.87 -5.65 19.05
CA TYR A 199 1.26 -6.08 20.32
C TYR A 199 2.31 -6.62 21.32
N ARG A 200 3.47 -7.10 20.85
CA ARG A 200 4.57 -7.60 21.69
C ARG A 200 5.25 -6.48 22.48
N ASN A 201 5.10 -5.24 22.03
CA ASN A 201 5.63 -4.04 22.71
C ASN A 201 4.69 -3.53 23.80
N ASN A 202 3.44 -4.03 23.84
CA ASN A 202 2.41 -3.60 24.78
C ASN A 202 2.32 -4.57 25.98
N PRO A 203 2.83 -4.20 27.17
CA PRO A 203 2.81 -5.06 28.34
C PRO A 203 1.41 -5.25 28.93
N TYR A 204 0.44 -4.45 28.51
CA TYR A 204 -0.95 -4.45 29.01
C TYR A 204 -1.89 -5.26 28.12
N ILE A 205 -1.37 -5.92 27.08
CA ILE A 205 -2.19 -6.70 26.15
C ILE A 205 -2.79 -7.94 26.84
N ALA A 206 -4.08 -8.20 26.60
CA ALA A 206 -4.75 -9.35 27.19
C ALA A 206 -4.19 -10.67 26.64
N LYS A 207 -4.09 -11.69 27.52
CA LYS A 207 -3.64 -13.03 27.12
C LYS A 207 -4.47 -13.62 25.96
N ALA A 208 -5.80 -13.45 26.01
CA ALA A 208 -6.70 -13.88 24.93
C ALA A 208 -6.37 -13.25 23.57
N PHE A 209 -5.91 -11.99 23.55
CA PHE A 209 -5.47 -11.34 22.32
C PHE A 209 -4.21 -12.01 21.76
N ILE A 210 -3.26 -12.37 22.62
CA ILE A 210 -2.03 -13.08 22.21
C ILE A 210 -2.38 -14.46 21.63
N GLU A 211 -3.27 -15.19 22.30
CA GLU A 211 -3.74 -16.51 21.86
C GLU A 211 -4.40 -16.45 20.49
N GLU A 212 -5.27 -15.45 20.26
CA GLU A 212 -5.89 -15.23 18.94
C GLU A 212 -4.85 -14.85 17.88
N ALA A 213 -3.89 -13.97 18.20
CA ALA A 213 -2.82 -13.59 17.28
C ALA A 213 -1.98 -14.81 16.86
N GLU A 214 -1.60 -15.67 17.79
CA GLU A 214 -0.82 -16.89 17.48
C GLU A 214 -1.68 -17.94 16.74
N SER A 215 -2.98 -18.02 17.01
CA SER A 215 -3.93 -18.83 16.22
C SER A 215 -4.01 -18.36 14.77
N VAL A 216 -4.10 -17.05 14.53
CA VAL A 216 -4.06 -16.48 13.17
C VAL A 216 -2.72 -16.74 12.51
N ARG A 217 -1.61 -16.64 13.25
CA ARG A 217 -0.27 -16.97 12.74
C ARG A 217 -0.19 -18.40 12.20
N GLY A 218 -0.77 -19.37 12.91
CA GLY A 218 -0.78 -20.77 12.49
C GLY A 218 -1.63 -21.04 11.25
N ARG A 219 -2.69 -20.24 11.03
CA ARG A 219 -3.63 -20.41 9.93
C ARG A 219 -3.32 -19.55 8.71
N ASN A 220 -2.86 -18.33 8.91
CA ASN A 220 -2.59 -17.36 7.85
C ASN A 220 -1.48 -16.40 8.27
N LEU A 221 -0.24 -16.75 7.92
CA LEU A 221 0.95 -15.98 8.29
C LEU A 221 0.90 -14.55 7.71
N ARG A 222 0.43 -14.37 6.47
CA ARG A 222 0.32 -13.03 5.87
C ARG A 222 -0.65 -12.13 6.65
N ARG A 223 -1.85 -12.65 6.98
CA ARG A 223 -2.80 -11.90 7.80
C ARG A 223 -2.21 -11.54 9.16
N TYR A 224 -1.48 -12.45 9.81
CA TYR A 224 -0.79 -12.20 11.06
C TYR A 224 0.25 -11.09 10.93
N GLU A 225 1.09 -11.14 9.90
CA GLU A 225 2.12 -10.11 9.67
C GLU A 225 1.52 -8.73 9.45
N TRP A 226 0.43 -8.65 8.70
CA TRP A 226 -0.25 -7.38 8.48
C TRP A 226 -1.00 -6.89 9.72
N GLU A 227 -1.92 -7.69 10.25
CA GLU A 227 -2.87 -7.26 11.26
C GLU A 227 -2.21 -7.06 12.63
N TYR A 228 -1.32 -7.96 13.02
CA TYR A 228 -0.71 -7.98 14.34
C TYR A 228 0.71 -7.43 14.39
N LEU A 229 1.48 -7.60 13.34
CA LEU A 229 2.84 -7.02 13.26
C LEU A 229 2.88 -5.68 12.55
N GLY A 230 1.79 -5.24 11.90
CA GLY A 230 1.73 -3.95 11.21
C GLY A 230 2.69 -3.83 10.03
N LYS A 231 2.95 -4.94 9.35
CA LYS A 231 3.76 -4.94 8.13
C LYS A 231 2.88 -4.67 6.92
N ALA A 232 3.31 -3.80 6.01
CA ALA A 232 2.70 -3.65 4.70
C ALA A 232 3.07 -4.86 3.84
N ILE A 233 2.17 -5.82 3.71
CA ILE A 233 2.43 -7.11 3.06
C ILE A 233 2.12 -7.14 1.55
N GLY A 234 1.68 -6.01 0.99
CA GLY A 234 1.38 -5.91 -0.43
C GLY A 234 0.08 -6.57 -0.89
N SER A 235 -0.73 -7.12 0.03
CA SER A 235 -2.05 -7.68 -0.28
C SER A 235 -3.19 -6.75 0.18
N GLY A 236 -3.17 -5.52 -0.21
CA GLY A 236 -4.39 -4.81 -0.56
C GLY A 236 -4.86 -5.43 -1.87
N ILE A 237 -6.00 -5.17 -2.44
CA ILE A 237 -6.32 -5.68 -3.76
C ILE A 237 -5.08 -5.49 -4.64
N VAL A 238 -4.19 -6.47 -4.62
CA VAL A 238 -2.94 -6.49 -5.39
C VAL A 238 -3.27 -7.32 -6.59
N PRO A 239 -3.05 -6.80 -7.78
CA PRO A 239 -3.01 -7.66 -8.94
C PRO A 239 -2.05 -8.83 -8.67
N PHE A 240 -2.50 -10.04 -9.00
CA PHE A 240 -1.68 -11.25 -8.95
C PHE A 240 -1.22 -11.69 -7.54
N ASP A 241 -2.17 -12.03 -6.65
CA ASP A 241 -1.88 -12.65 -5.33
C ASP A 241 -1.09 -13.97 -5.46
N ASN A 242 -1.10 -14.57 -6.66
CA ASN A 242 -0.42 -15.81 -7.06
C ASN A 242 1.02 -15.57 -7.56
N LEU A 243 1.52 -14.33 -7.54
CA LEU A 243 2.85 -13.97 -8.02
C LEU A 243 3.95 -14.49 -7.08
N ARG A 244 4.96 -15.14 -7.69
CA ARG A 244 6.18 -15.62 -7.02
C ARG A 244 7.40 -15.07 -7.73
N VAL A 245 8.02 -14.05 -7.16
CA VAL A 245 9.28 -13.47 -7.65
C VAL A 245 10.40 -13.90 -6.74
N GLU A 246 11.26 -14.78 -7.23
CA GLU A 246 12.35 -15.37 -6.45
C GLU A 246 13.56 -15.64 -7.32
N THR A 247 14.73 -15.18 -6.88
CA THR A 247 16.00 -15.40 -7.57
C THR A 247 16.38 -16.88 -7.60
N GLY A 248 16.69 -17.39 -8.79
CA GLY A 248 17.10 -18.78 -8.99
C GLY A 248 15.95 -19.79 -8.98
N CYS A 249 14.68 -19.34 -8.99
CA CYS A 249 13.53 -20.24 -9.02
C CYS A 249 13.33 -20.95 -10.36
N ILE A 250 13.96 -20.45 -11.43
CA ILE A 250 13.92 -21.05 -12.78
C ILE A 250 15.33 -21.42 -13.22
N THR A 251 15.64 -22.72 -13.22
CA THR A 251 16.95 -23.26 -13.60
C THR A 251 17.03 -23.58 -15.10
N ASP A 252 18.25 -23.68 -15.63
CA ASP A 252 18.47 -24.08 -17.04
C ASP A 252 17.97 -25.50 -17.33
N ASP A 253 18.07 -26.38 -16.34
CA ASP A 253 17.53 -27.75 -16.45
C ASP A 253 16.00 -27.72 -16.55
N MET A 254 15.32 -26.86 -15.83
CA MET A 254 13.87 -26.68 -15.98
C MET A 254 13.53 -26.18 -17.38
N ILE A 255 14.23 -25.17 -17.89
CA ILE A 255 13.98 -24.59 -19.20
C ILE A 255 14.16 -25.63 -20.31
N THR A 256 15.17 -26.48 -20.22
CA THR A 256 15.42 -27.57 -21.18
C THR A 256 14.24 -28.56 -21.26
N ASN A 257 13.50 -28.74 -20.17
CA ASN A 257 12.35 -29.62 -20.08
C ASN A 257 10.99 -28.92 -20.32
N PHE A 258 10.98 -27.61 -20.58
CA PHE A 258 9.76 -26.86 -20.85
C PHE A 258 9.32 -27.11 -22.31
N ASP A 259 8.11 -27.65 -22.48
CA ASP A 259 7.54 -28.11 -23.76
C ASP A 259 6.38 -27.24 -24.28
N ASN A 260 5.76 -26.47 -23.41
CA ASN A 260 4.56 -25.70 -23.70
C ASN A 260 4.81 -24.21 -23.68
N ILE A 261 5.54 -23.73 -24.70
CA ILE A 261 6.02 -22.36 -24.81
C ILE A 261 4.92 -21.42 -25.35
N ARG A 262 4.85 -20.23 -24.76
CA ARG A 262 3.97 -19.13 -25.18
C ARG A 262 4.79 -17.87 -25.30
N ASN A 263 4.68 -17.19 -26.47
CA ASN A 263 5.38 -15.92 -26.69
C ASN A 263 4.35 -14.84 -26.99
N GLY A 264 4.53 -13.69 -26.36
CA GLY A 264 3.73 -12.50 -26.57
C GLY A 264 4.57 -11.29 -26.95
N LEU A 265 3.99 -10.39 -27.74
CA LEU A 265 4.64 -9.16 -28.16
C LEU A 265 3.69 -7.98 -28.05
N ASP A 266 4.08 -7.01 -27.26
CA ASP A 266 3.49 -5.68 -27.20
C ASP A 266 4.42 -4.67 -27.90
N PHE A 267 3.86 -3.93 -28.87
CA PHE A 267 4.64 -2.99 -29.65
C PHE A 267 4.74 -1.64 -28.94
N GLY A 268 5.94 -1.11 -28.81
CA GLY A 268 6.22 0.25 -28.39
C GLY A 268 7.34 0.85 -29.22
N TYR A 269 7.49 2.18 -29.21
CA TYR A 269 8.57 2.80 -29.97
C TYR A 269 9.15 4.04 -29.28
N ALA A 270 8.46 5.16 -29.25
CA ALA A 270 9.07 6.44 -28.88
C ALA A 270 9.29 6.61 -27.38
N THR A 271 8.23 6.49 -26.59
CA THR A 271 8.19 6.62 -25.13
C THR A 271 7.88 5.29 -24.46
N ASP A 272 7.15 4.43 -25.17
CA ASP A 272 6.71 3.14 -24.66
C ASP A 272 7.68 2.04 -25.12
N PRO A 273 8.08 1.12 -24.25
CA PRO A 273 8.98 0.05 -24.61
C PRO A 273 8.28 -1.00 -25.50
N LEU A 274 9.02 -1.58 -26.45
CA LEU A 274 8.64 -2.87 -27.01
C LEU A 274 8.85 -3.93 -25.92
N ALA A 275 7.86 -4.78 -25.70
CA ALA A 275 7.91 -5.87 -24.73
C ALA A 275 7.61 -7.21 -25.41
N PHE A 276 8.62 -8.05 -25.55
CA PHE A 276 8.47 -9.46 -25.91
C PHE A 276 8.66 -10.29 -24.65
N VAL A 277 7.77 -11.25 -24.43
CA VAL A 277 7.79 -12.16 -23.29
C VAL A 277 7.72 -13.61 -23.74
N ARG A 278 8.48 -14.46 -23.07
CA ARG A 278 8.50 -15.90 -23.32
C ARG A 278 8.19 -16.65 -22.04
N TRP A 279 7.15 -17.49 -22.10
CA TRP A 279 6.61 -18.23 -20.95
C TRP A 279 6.53 -19.72 -21.23
N HIS A 280 6.67 -20.54 -20.18
CA HIS A 280 6.19 -21.93 -20.15
C HIS A 280 4.86 -21.99 -19.38
N TYR A 281 3.88 -22.72 -19.94
CA TYR A 281 2.60 -22.97 -19.31
C TYR A 281 2.51 -24.42 -18.77
N ASP A 282 2.64 -24.60 -17.46
CA ASP A 282 2.38 -25.88 -16.80
C ASP A 282 0.87 -26.06 -16.62
N LYS A 283 0.22 -26.69 -17.62
CA LYS A 283 -1.24 -26.94 -17.60
C LYS A 283 -1.68 -27.85 -16.46
N LYS A 284 -0.81 -28.74 -15.97
CA LYS A 284 -1.14 -29.65 -14.87
C LYS A 284 -1.20 -28.93 -13.53
N LYS A 285 -0.29 -28.00 -13.33
CA LYS A 285 -0.21 -27.17 -12.12
C LYS A 285 -0.91 -25.83 -12.27
N ASN A 286 -1.56 -25.59 -13.42
CA ASN A 286 -2.23 -24.34 -13.74
C ASN A 286 -1.38 -23.09 -13.44
N GLY A 287 -0.13 -23.08 -13.85
CA GLY A 287 0.81 -21.99 -13.56
C GLY A 287 1.76 -21.68 -14.70
N ILE A 288 2.41 -20.52 -14.65
CA ILE A 288 3.32 -20.05 -15.69
C ILE A 288 4.70 -19.71 -15.13
N TYR A 289 5.73 -19.91 -15.97
CA TYR A 289 7.13 -19.61 -15.67
C TYR A 289 7.69 -18.65 -16.70
N ALA A 290 8.23 -17.49 -16.28
CA ALA A 290 8.88 -16.53 -17.16
C ALA A 290 10.28 -17.02 -17.58
N ILE A 291 10.46 -17.31 -18.87
CA ILE A 291 11.70 -17.88 -19.38
C ILE A 291 12.68 -16.81 -19.83
N ASP A 292 12.18 -15.85 -20.64
CA ASP A 292 13.03 -14.83 -21.28
C ASP A 292 12.20 -13.60 -21.68
N GLU A 293 12.88 -12.48 -21.91
CA GLU A 293 12.30 -11.24 -22.38
C GLU A 293 13.19 -10.51 -23.37
N ILE A 294 12.57 -9.69 -24.24
CA ILE A 294 13.24 -8.61 -24.98
C ILE A 294 12.44 -7.34 -24.67
N TYR A 295 13.09 -6.37 -24.03
CA TYR A 295 12.42 -5.19 -23.53
C TYR A 295 13.27 -3.94 -23.76
N GLY A 296 12.66 -2.87 -24.29
CA GLY A 296 13.34 -1.60 -24.40
C GLY A 296 12.61 -0.55 -25.23
N VAL A 297 12.92 0.70 -24.93
CA VAL A 297 12.45 1.86 -25.67
C VAL A 297 13.28 2.02 -26.96
N LYS A 298 12.64 2.45 -28.04
CA LYS A 298 13.26 2.65 -29.38
C LYS A 298 13.80 1.37 -30.04
N ILE A 299 13.35 0.21 -29.64
CA ILE A 299 13.61 -1.03 -30.37
C ILE A 299 12.71 -1.05 -31.61
N SER A 300 13.30 -0.98 -32.78
CA SER A 300 12.58 -1.10 -34.06
C SER A 300 12.20 -2.57 -34.34
N ASN A 301 11.21 -2.79 -35.23
CA ASN A 301 10.84 -4.14 -35.67
C ASN A 301 12.03 -4.93 -36.21
N ARG A 302 12.93 -4.25 -36.98
CA ARG A 302 14.18 -4.82 -37.50
C ARG A 302 15.11 -5.27 -36.36
N GLU A 303 15.27 -4.46 -35.34
CA GLU A 303 16.15 -4.76 -34.23
C GLU A 303 15.58 -5.88 -33.36
N PHE A 304 14.27 -5.85 -33.09
CA PHE A 304 13.57 -6.96 -32.45
C PHE A 304 13.78 -8.28 -33.22
N ALA A 305 13.56 -8.29 -34.52
CA ALA A 305 13.76 -9.48 -35.35
C ALA A 305 15.20 -10.01 -35.30
N LYS A 306 16.20 -9.11 -35.21
CA LYS A 306 17.61 -9.47 -35.01
C LYS A 306 17.83 -10.14 -33.67
N LEU A 307 17.36 -9.53 -32.55
CA LEU A 307 17.49 -10.05 -31.20
C LEU A 307 16.77 -11.40 -31.05
N ALA A 308 15.56 -11.51 -31.61
CA ALA A 308 14.80 -12.76 -31.60
C ALA A 308 15.52 -13.88 -32.34
N ARG A 309 16.19 -13.55 -33.46
CA ARG A 309 17.00 -14.51 -34.22
C ARG A 309 18.24 -14.95 -33.43
N GLU A 310 18.95 -14.03 -32.81
CA GLU A 310 20.12 -14.34 -31.96
C GLU A 310 19.77 -15.27 -30.81
N LYS A 311 18.54 -15.15 -30.28
CA LYS A 311 18.00 -16.04 -29.24
C LYS A 311 17.36 -17.34 -29.78
N GLY A 312 17.28 -17.52 -31.10
CA GLY A 312 16.69 -18.71 -31.73
C GLY A 312 15.16 -18.73 -31.81
N TYR A 313 14.49 -17.58 -31.62
CA TYR A 313 13.01 -17.49 -31.55
C TYR A 313 12.35 -17.12 -32.88
N GLN A 314 13.12 -17.01 -33.96
CA GLN A 314 12.66 -16.54 -35.29
C GLN A 314 11.46 -17.34 -35.82
N SER A 315 11.45 -18.65 -35.62
CA SER A 315 10.45 -19.56 -36.13
C SER A 315 9.31 -19.83 -35.15
N ASP A 316 9.42 -19.36 -33.95
CA ASP A 316 8.45 -19.59 -32.90
C ASP A 316 7.15 -18.82 -33.15
N ARG A 317 6.03 -19.42 -32.73
CA ARG A 317 4.75 -18.71 -32.73
C ARG A 317 4.80 -17.56 -31.73
N ILE A 318 4.50 -16.35 -32.20
CA ILE A 318 4.41 -15.14 -31.38
C ILE A 318 3.02 -14.53 -31.58
N ASN A 319 2.30 -14.35 -30.51
CA ASN A 319 1.03 -13.64 -30.48
C ASN A 319 1.30 -12.16 -30.17
N ALA A 320 0.94 -11.27 -31.08
CA ALA A 320 1.24 -9.84 -30.99
C ALA A 320 -0.02 -8.98 -30.88
N ASP A 321 0.11 -7.75 -30.42
CA ASP A 321 -0.98 -6.80 -30.44
C ASP A 321 -1.54 -6.61 -31.87
N SER A 322 -2.83 -6.88 -32.05
CA SER A 322 -3.52 -6.71 -33.33
C SER A 322 -3.80 -5.26 -33.70
N ALA A 323 -3.59 -4.29 -32.80
CA ALA A 323 -3.70 -2.88 -33.11
C ALA A 323 -2.57 -2.40 -34.05
N GLU A 324 -1.47 -3.19 -34.17
CA GLU A 324 -0.29 -2.89 -34.99
C GLU A 324 -0.13 -3.80 -36.23
N PRO A 325 -1.13 -3.85 -37.13
CA PRO A 325 -1.09 -4.76 -38.28
C PRO A 325 0.06 -4.49 -39.24
N LYS A 326 0.56 -3.24 -39.34
CA LYS A 326 1.70 -2.86 -40.16
C LYS A 326 3.00 -3.46 -39.63
N SER A 327 3.22 -3.36 -38.32
CA SER A 327 4.38 -3.94 -37.61
C SER A 327 4.40 -5.46 -37.73
N ILE A 328 3.25 -6.12 -37.62
CA ILE A 328 3.10 -7.57 -37.84
C ILE A 328 3.47 -7.93 -39.29
N ALA A 329 2.95 -7.17 -40.28
CA ALA A 329 3.24 -7.40 -41.69
C ALA A 329 4.74 -7.21 -42.02
N GLU A 330 5.38 -6.18 -41.49
CA GLU A 330 6.82 -5.93 -41.61
C GLU A 330 7.64 -7.10 -41.04
N LEU A 331 7.35 -7.53 -39.80
CA LEU A 331 8.05 -8.67 -39.19
C LEU A 331 7.94 -9.94 -40.06
N ARG A 332 6.76 -10.21 -40.62
CA ARG A 332 6.51 -11.42 -41.41
C ARG A 332 7.17 -11.34 -42.79
N ASN A 333 7.02 -10.23 -43.50
CA ASN A 333 7.35 -10.12 -44.90
C ASN A 333 8.79 -9.63 -45.12
N GLU A 334 9.31 -8.73 -44.28
CA GLU A 334 10.62 -8.13 -44.44
C GLU A 334 11.68 -8.77 -43.53
N HIS A 335 11.25 -9.27 -42.35
CA HIS A 335 12.18 -9.85 -41.37
C HIS A 335 12.04 -11.38 -41.21
N PHE A 336 11.20 -12.01 -42.04
CA PHE A 336 11.03 -13.47 -42.13
C PHE A 336 10.58 -14.16 -40.82
N MET A 337 9.90 -13.43 -39.98
CA MET A 337 9.25 -13.97 -38.74
C MET A 337 7.83 -14.41 -39.09
N THR A 338 7.69 -15.45 -39.88
CA THR A 338 6.43 -15.87 -40.53
C THR A 338 5.36 -16.30 -39.51
N SER A 339 5.75 -16.64 -38.30
CA SER A 339 4.89 -17.13 -37.22
C SER A 339 4.43 -16.06 -36.22
N VAL A 340 4.48 -14.77 -36.58
CA VAL A 340 3.91 -13.67 -35.80
C VAL A 340 2.47 -13.44 -36.18
N TYR A 341 1.54 -13.47 -35.25
CA TYR A 341 0.11 -13.34 -35.46
C TYR A 341 -0.51 -12.29 -34.53
N GLY A 342 -1.43 -11.48 -35.08
CA GLY A 342 -2.24 -10.56 -34.26
C GLY A 342 -3.29 -11.32 -33.48
N VAL A 343 -3.41 -11.04 -32.19
CA VAL A 343 -4.43 -11.65 -31.32
C VAL A 343 -5.83 -11.14 -31.65
N LYS A 344 -6.83 -12.01 -31.58
CA LYS A 344 -8.24 -11.59 -31.69
C LYS A 344 -8.66 -10.93 -30.37
N LYS A 345 -8.90 -9.60 -30.40
CA LYS A 345 -9.42 -8.85 -29.26
C LYS A 345 -10.95 -8.89 -29.30
N GLY A 346 -11.58 -9.46 -28.26
CA GLY A 346 -13.02 -9.38 -28.05
C GLY A 346 -13.36 -8.20 -27.12
N PRO A 347 -14.68 -7.87 -26.95
CA PRO A 347 -15.09 -6.99 -25.88
C PRO A 347 -14.56 -7.52 -24.54
N ASP A 348 -14.14 -6.65 -23.65
CA ASP A 348 -13.62 -6.97 -22.30
C ASP A 348 -12.38 -7.90 -22.27
N SER A 349 -11.65 -8.00 -23.40
CA SER A 349 -10.48 -8.87 -23.51
C SER A 349 -9.36 -8.53 -22.54
N VAL A 350 -9.29 -7.27 -22.07
CA VAL A 350 -8.32 -6.81 -21.06
C VAL A 350 -8.70 -7.42 -19.71
N GLU A 351 -9.91 -7.12 -19.23
CA GLU A 351 -10.40 -7.60 -17.92
C GLU A 351 -10.44 -9.11 -17.84
N TYR A 352 -10.84 -9.77 -18.95
CA TYR A 352 -10.83 -11.22 -19.03
C TYR A 352 -9.40 -11.80 -18.94
N GLY A 353 -8.44 -11.15 -19.60
CA GLY A 353 -7.03 -11.56 -19.56
C GLY A 353 -6.40 -11.37 -18.20
N GLU A 354 -6.68 -10.23 -17.55
CA GLU A 354 -6.25 -9.94 -16.17
C GLU A 354 -6.83 -10.98 -15.20
N GLY A 355 -8.14 -11.26 -15.28
CA GLY A 355 -8.80 -12.27 -14.45
C GLY A 355 -8.28 -13.69 -14.71
N TRP A 356 -7.85 -14.01 -15.94
CA TRP A 356 -7.24 -15.31 -16.23
C TRP A 356 -5.89 -15.48 -15.55
N LEU A 357 -5.06 -14.40 -15.52
CA LEU A 357 -3.77 -14.40 -14.82
C LEU A 357 -3.97 -14.53 -13.30
N ASP A 358 -4.99 -13.90 -12.74
CA ASP A 358 -5.37 -14.05 -11.32
C ASP A 358 -5.86 -15.46 -10.98
N ASP A 359 -6.53 -16.13 -11.91
CA ASP A 359 -7.06 -17.50 -11.78
C ASP A 359 -5.98 -18.60 -11.85
N LEU A 360 -4.72 -18.26 -12.15
CA LEU A 360 -3.60 -19.21 -12.13
C LEU A 360 -3.22 -19.57 -10.68
N ASP A 361 -2.73 -20.78 -10.47
CA ASP A 361 -2.23 -21.19 -9.14
C ASP A 361 -0.90 -20.50 -8.77
N PHE A 362 -0.12 -20.11 -9.80
CA PHE A 362 1.09 -19.31 -9.63
C PHE A 362 1.56 -18.65 -10.92
N ILE A 363 2.25 -17.51 -10.77
CA ILE A 363 3.06 -16.83 -11.79
C ILE A 363 4.49 -16.78 -11.24
N CYS A 364 5.41 -17.60 -11.78
CA CYS A 364 6.79 -17.70 -11.29
C CYS A 364 7.73 -16.89 -12.17
N ILE A 365 8.47 -15.96 -11.56
CA ILE A 365 9.39 -15.05 -12.24
C ILE A 365 10.74 -15.04 -11.51
N ASP A 366 11.80 -15.27 -12.25
CA ASP A 366 13.17 -15.07 -11.78
C ASP A 366 13.67 -13.68 -12.21
N PRO A 367 13.85 -12.72 -11.28
CA PRO A 367 14.22 -11.35 -11.63
C PRO A 367 15.62 -11.22 -12.24
N LEU A 368 16.48 -12.24 -12.14
CA LEU A 368 17.77 -12.25 -12.83
C LEU A 368 17.63 -12.60 -14.32
N ARG A 369 16.58 -13.37 -14.71
CA ARG A 369 16.32 -13.75 -16.09
C ARG A 369 15.42 -12.76 -16.80
N THR A 370 14.38 -12.30 -16.12
CA THR A 370 13.32 -11.45 -16.66
C THR A 370 13.07 -10.25 -15.74
N PRO A 371 14.04 -9.31 -15.63
CA PRO A 371 13.97 -8.20 -14.69
C PRO A 371 12.82 -7.21 -14.98
N ASN A 372 12.43 -7.04 -16.26
CA ASN A 372 11.35 -6.13 -16.62
C ASN A 372 9.99 -6.75 -16.38
N ILE A 373 9.81 -8.06 -16.66
CA ILE A 373 8.61 -8.79 -16.26
C ILE A 373 8.45 -8.73 -14.74
N ALA A 374 9.51 -9.04 -13.97
CA ALA A 374 9.47 -8.95 -12.51
C ALA A 374 9.06 -7.55 -12.03
N ARG A 375 9.70 -6.51 -12.56
CA ARG A 375 9.44 -5.13 -12.19
C ARG A 375 7.98 -4.74 -12.42
N GLU A 376 7.42 -5.01 -13.61
CA GLU A 376 6.06 -4.61 -13.93
C GLU A 376 5.03 -5.41 -13.14
N PHE A 377 5.17 -6.74 -13.04
CA PHE A 377 4.27 -7.57 -12.25
C PHE A 377 4.29 -7.25 -10.75
N GLU A 378 5.44 -6.86 -10.19
CA GLU A 378 5.54 -6.47 -8.77
C GLU A 378 4.97 -5.07 -8.48
N ASN A 379 5.01 -4.17 -9.46
CA ASN A 379 4.69 -2.76 -9.25
C ASN A 379 3.33 -2.32 -9.81
N ILE A 380 2.70 -3.14 -10.65
CA ILE A 380 1.38 -2.83 -11.20
C ILE A 380 0.34 -2.71 -10.10
N ASP A 381 -0.61 -1.80 -10.29
CA ASP A 381 -1.72 -1.60 -9.37
C ASP A 381 -3.05 -1.53 -10.13
N TYR A 382 -4.16 -1.55 -9.40
CA TYR A 382 -5.46 -1.30 -9.99
C TYR A 382 -5.68 0.21 -10.19
N GLN A 383 -6.38 0.57 -11.27
CA GLN A 383 -6.91 1.92 -11.44
C GLN A 383 -7.79 2.27 -10.23
N VAL A 384 -7.79 3.55 -9.86
CA VAL A 384 -8.65 4.04 -8.80
C VAL A 384 -9.77 4.94 -9.38
N ASP A 385 -10.90 4.96 -8.73
CA ASP A 385 -11.97 5.90 -9.04
C ASP A 385 -11.67 7.31 -8.46
N LYS A 386 -12.64 8.23 -8.58
CA LYS A 386 -12.53 9.61 -8.06
C LYS A 386 -12.35 9.65 -6.54
N ASP A 387 -12.83 8.63 -5.85
CA ASP A 387 -12.81 8.51 -4.41
C ASP A 387 -11.59 7.73 -3.91
N GLY A 388 -10.75 7.22 -4.84
CA GLY A 388 -9.54 6.46 -4.57
C GLY A 388 -9.81 4.97 -4.32
N ASP A 389 -11.02 4.48 -4.62
CA ASP A 389 -11.34 3.05 -4.52
C ASP A 389 -10.86 2.29 -5.77
N PRO A 390 -10.25 1.10 -5.61
CA PRO A 390 -9.72 0.34 -6.74
C PRO A 390 -10.85 -0.13 -7.67
N LYS A 391 -10.65 0.08 -8.97
CA LYS A 391 -11.47 -0.51 -10.04
C LYS A 391 -10.96 -1.90 -10.38
N PRO A 392 -11.80 -2.80 -10.88
CA PRO A 392 -11.38 -4.13 -11.34
C PRO A 392 -10.64 -4.05 -12.69
N ARG A 393 -9.63 -3.20 -12.79
CA ARG A 393 -8.80 -2.98 -13.99
C ARG A 393 -7.44 -2.47 -13.58
N LEU A 394 -6.38 -3.02 -14.18
CA LEU A 394 -5.00 -2.58 -13.93
C LEU A 394 -4.74 -1.17 -14.44
N GLU A 395 -3.75 -0.48 -13.85
CA GLU A 395 -3.24 0.79 -14.36
C GLU A 395 -2.68 0.61 -15.77
N ASP A 396 -2.91 1.62 -16.62
CA ASP A 396 -2.48 1.65 -18.02
C ASP A 396 -1.07 2.30 -18.14
N LYS A 397 -0.21 1.99 -17.16
CA LYS A 397 1.14 2.52 -17.07
C LYS A 397 2.08 1.43 -16.57
N ASP A 398 3.25 1.31 -17.22
CA ASP A 398 4.25 0.30 -16.89
C ASP A 398 3.67 -1.14 -16.85
N ASN A 399 2.82 -1.48 -17.85
CA ASN A 399 2.09 -2.75 -17.98
C ASN A 399 2.41 -3.52 -19.26
N HIS A 400 3.45 -3.14 -20.01
CA HIS A 400 3.76 -3.67 -21.34
C HIS A 400 4.07 -5.17 -21.35
N THR A 401 4.81 -5.66 -20.35
CA THR A 401 5.07 -7.11 -20.21
C THR A 401 3.83 -7.87 -19.78
N ILE A 402 2.92 -7.23 -19.05
CA ILE A 402 1.63 -7.82 -18.65
C ILE A 402 0.72 -7.94 -19.87
N ASP A 403 0.65 -6.91 -20.72
CA ASP A 403 -0.11 -6.93 -21.97
C ASP A 403 0.48 -7.95 -22.94
N ALA A 404 1.80 -7.99 -23.12
CA ALA A 404 2.46 -9.03 -23.90
C ALA A 404 2.18 -10.43 -23.35
N THR A 405 2.12 -10.61 -22.02
CA THR A 405 1.74 -11.89 -21.40
C THR A 405 0.30 -12.26 -21.73
N ARG A 406 -0.65 -11.34 -21.64
CA ARG A 406 -2.03 -11.58 -22.07
C ARG A 406 -2.11 -12.00 -23.53
N TYR A 407 -1.33 -11.40 -24.43
CA TYR A 407 -1.26 -11.81 -25.81
C TYR A 407 -0.66 -13.21 -25.97
N ALA A 408 0.39 -13.53 -25.23
CA ALA A 408 1.00 -14.87 -25.24
C ALA A 408 -0.02 -15.98 -24.98
N PHE A 409 -0.94 -15.76 -24.05
CA PHE A 409 -1.93 -16.75 -23.59
C PHE A 409 -3.33 -16.56 -24.21
N ALA A 410 -3.50 -15.67 -25.18
CA ALA A 410 -4.82 -15.39 -25.77
C ALA A 410 -5.57 -16.66 -26.22
N ASP A 411 -4.87 -17.59 -26.86
CA ASP A 411 -5.48 -18.84 -27.33
C ASP A 411 -5.93 -19.77 -26.17
N ASP A 412 -5.16 -19.83 -25.08
CA ASP A 412 -5.48 -20.65 -23.90
C ASP A 412 -6.67 -20.08 -23.11
N MET A 413 -6.80 -18.74 -23.08
CA MET A 413 -7.92 -18.03 -22.45
C MET A 413 -9.27 -18.34 -23.14
N TYR A 414 -9.32 -18.36 -24.48
CA TYR A 414 -10.55 -18.64 -25.21
C TYR A 414 -11.05 -20.09 -25.02
N VAL A 415 -10.16 -21.06 -24.98
CA VAL A 415 -10.52 -22.46 -24.71
C VAL A 415 -11.20 -22.63 -23.35
N ARG A 416 -10.73 -21.90 -22.34
CA ARG A 416 -11.30 -21.95 -20.98
C ARG A 416 -12.69 -21.30 -20.90
N LYS A 417 -12.94 -20.25 -21.68
CA LYS A 417 -14.25 -19.58 -21.77
C LYS A 417 -15.27 -20.54 -22.35
N ASP A 418 -14.97 -21.19 -23.45
CA ASP A 418 -15.85 -22.18 -24.10
C ASP A 418 -16.18 -23.35 -23.17
N LEU A 419 -15.23 -23.85 -22.39
CA LEU A 419 -15.44 -24.92 -21.41
C LEU A 419 -16.32 -24.46 -20.25
N LYS A 420 -16.11 -23.25 -19.69
CA LYS A 420 -16.98 -22.70 -18.63
C LYS A 420 -18.42 -22.48 -19.13
N GLU A 421 -18.61 -21.98 -20.34
CA GLU A 421 -19.92 -21.77 -20.94
C GLU A 421 -20.62 -23.13 -21.15
N ARG A 422 -19.94 -24.16 -21.67
CA ARG A 422 -20.50 -25.53 -21.84
C ARG A 422 -20.86 -26.19 -20.52
N MET A 423 -20.04 -26.00 -19.47
CA MET A 423 -20.34 -26.50 -18.11
C MET A 423 -21.52 -25.79 -17.47
N ASN A 424 -21.68 -24.49 -17.68
CA ASN A 424 -22.84 -23.74 -17.18
C ASN A 424 -24.13 -24.15 -17.91
N VAL A 425 -24.06 -24.36 -19.20
CA VAL A 425 -25.19 -24.90 -19.99
C VAL A 425 -25.57 -26.32 -19.52
N ALA A 426 -24.57 -27.18 -19.27
CA ALA A 426 -24.82 -28.53 -18.76
C ALA A 426 -25.46 -28.52 -17.36
N LYS A 427 -25.01 -27.64 -16.45
CA LYS A 427 -25.66 -27.44 -15.13
C LYS A 427 -27.08 -26.90 -15.23
N PHE A 428 -27.42 -26.15 -16.28
CA PHE A 428 -28.77 -25.61 -16.49
C PHE A 428 -29.74 -26.66 -17.04
N PHE A 429 -29.26 -27.69 -17.74
CA PHE A 429 -30.08 -28.74 -18.35
C PHE A 429 -30.12 -30.06 -17.57
N PHE A 430 -29.20 -30.29 -16.63
CA PHE A 430 -29.04 -31.55 -15.90
C PHE A 430 -28.94 -31.40 -14.37
N GLY A 431 -29.22 -30.21 -13.83
CA GLY A 431 -29.25 -29.89 -12.38
C GLY A 431 -30.65 -29.88 -11.80
#